data_55df2dfc1c2099121da391bca66e4650
#
_entry.id   55df2dfc1c2099121da391bca66e4650
#
_cell.length_a   1.000
_cell.length_b   1.000
_cell.length_c   1.000
_cell.angle_alpha   90.00
_cell.angle_beta   90.00
_cell.angle_gamma   90.00
#
_symmetry.space_group_name_H-M   'P 1'
#
loop_
_entity.id
_entity.type
_entity.pdbx_description
1 polymer ?
#
loop_
_entity_poly.entity_id
_entity_poly.type
_entity_poly.pdbx_seq_one_letter_code
_entity_poly.pdbx_strand_id
1 'polypeptide(L)'
;MSAALRPLQYVRPSAEPHVWSCYNDPNGQMRQDLSREEIERALGREDGTLWVDIDTRASDKVAMLKEVFHFHPLAVEEAVNPQSRVKLEEFDRYVLLIVRTVAFREATDDPYDLDTVNLSFFLGKNYLVTVHGPDTNPVDSTRELLQRKPELATHGPAKLMHAIVDQAVDAYFPIIDKLDEFMDSLEERIYGAFDQDALREVFAVKRLVLTLRRHLAPERDALSVLTNRPSTLLSPETQVYFRDIYDHVLRIYDSLETYRELLGSTM
;
A
#
# COMPACT_ATOMS: atom_id res chain seq x y z
N MET A 1 -1.78 -31.92 1.61
CA MET A 1 -2.75 -31.35 0.67
C MET A 1 -2.53 -29.84 0.70
N SER A 2 -1.75 -29.34 -0.25
CA SER A 2 -1.39 -27.93 -0.37
C SER A 2 -2.60 -27.17 -0.89
N ALA A 3 -3.11 -26.21 -0.11
CA ALA A 3 -4.12 -25.26 -0.59
C ALA A 3 -3.39 -24.33 -1.57
N ALA A 4 -3.61 -24.55 -2.86
CA ALA A 4 -3.16 -23.64 -3.89
C ALA A 4 -3.76 -22.25 -3.62
N LEU A 5 -2.91 -21.29 -3.29
CA LEU A 5 -3.24 -19.88 -3.25
C LEU A 5 -3.78 -19.53 -4.65
N ARG A 6 -5.05 -19.15 -4.72
CA ARG A 6 -5.62 -18.60 -5.95
C ARG A 6 -4.83 -17.33 -6.30
N PRO A 7 -4.37 -17.17 -7.53
CA PRO A 7 -3.78 -15.92 -7.97
C PRO A 7 -4.78 -14.79 -7.66
N LEU A 8 -4.28 -13.70 -7.10
CA LEU A 8 -5.06 -12.48 -6.86
C LEU A 8 -5.69 -12.07 -8.19
N GLN A 9 -6.99 -12.33 -8.33
CA GLN A 9 -7.73 -11.87 -9.50
C GLN A 9 -7.77 -10.34 -9.43
N TYR A 10 -7.16 -9.70 -10.41
CA TYR A 10 -7.28 -8.28 -10.67
C TYR A 10 -8.76 -7.89 -10.66
N VAL A 11 -9.18 -7.17 -9.64
CA VAL A 11 -10.51 -6.58 -9.60
C VAL A 11 -10.47 -5.38 -10.52
N ARG A 12 -11.23 -5.39 -11.62
CA ARG A 12 -11.34 -4.24 -12.52
C ARG A 12 -11.69 -3.01 -11.69
N PRO A 13 -11.01 -1.87 -11.90
CA PRO A 13 -11.30 -0.65 -11.18
C PRO A 13 -12.77 -0.30 -11.33
N SER A 14 -13.36 0.22 -10.27
CA SER A 14 -14.70 0.82 -10.34
C SER A 14 -14.70 1.87 -11.45
N ALA A 15 -15.64 1.76 -12.38
CA ALA A 15 -15.65 2.59 -13.59
C ALA A 15 -15.82 4.09 -13.29
N GLU A 16 -16.32 4.44 -12.11
CA GLU A 16 -16.56 5.84 -11.71
C GLU A 16 -15.73 6.23 -10.47
N PRO A 17 -15.13 7.44 -10.48
CA PRO A 17 -14.44 7.98 -9.33
C PRO A 17 -15.43 8.17 -8.18
N HIS A 18 -15.11 7.67 -7.00
CA HIS A 18 -16.04 7.72 -5.87
C HIS A 18 -15.34 8.07 -4.56
N VAL A 19 -16.13 8.53 -3.60
CA VAL A 19 -15.79 8.50 -2.19
C VAL A 19 -16.61 7.39 -1.57
N TRP A 20 -15.93 6.50 -0.90
CA TRP A 20 -16.58 5.52 -0.07
C TRP A 20 -16.32 5.86 1.40
N SER A 21 -17.25 5.56 2.28
CA SER A 21 -17.09 5.84 3.70
C SER A 21 -17.80 4.79 4.54
N CYS A 22 -17.23 4.47 5.69
CA CYS A 22 -17.93 3.70 6.71
C CYS A 22 -17.63 4.24 8.11
N TYR A 23 -18.61 4.12 8.98
CA TYR A 23 -18.49 4.36 10.40
C TYR A 23 -18.94 3.13 11.17
N ASN A 24 -18.07 2.63 12.01
CA ASN A 24 -18.36 1.54 12.93
C ASN A 24 -18.51 2.12 14.35
N ASP A 25 -19.68 1.98 14.92
CA ASP A 25 -19.96 2.49 16.26
C ASP A 25 -19.39 1.56 17.35
N PRO A 26 -19.37 1.97 18.63
CA PRO A 26 -18.86 1.14 19.74
C PRO A 26 -19.61 -0.17 19.95
N ASN A 27 -20.83 -0.29 19.43
CA ASN A 27 -21.64 -1.51 19.52
C ASN A 27 -21.37 -2.47 18.35
N GLY A 28 -20.47 -2.11 17.43
CA GLY A 28 -20.13 -2.90 16.24
C GLY A 28 -21.12 -2.74 15.10
N GLN A 29 -22.02 -1.73 15.15
CA GLN A 29 -22.92 -1.43 14.04
C GLN A 29 -22.18 -0.59 12.99
N MET A 30 -22.09 -1.12 11.78
CA MET A 30 -21.44 -0.46 10.66
C MET A 30 -22.46 0.23 9.75
N ARG A 31 -22.19 1.51 9.43
CA ARG A 31 -22.92 2.29 8.41
C ARG A 31 -21.97 2.65 7.30
N GLN A 32 -22.42 2.57 6.06
CA GLN A 32 -21.63 2.86 4.85
C GLN A 32 -22.26 4.03 4.09
N ASP A 33 -21.52 4.57 3.13
CA ASP A 33 -21.95 5.63 2.22
C ASP A 33 -22.53 6.86 2.95
N LEU A 34 -21.75 7.34 3.92
CA LEU A 34 -22.12 8.46 4.78
C LEU A 34 -22.19 9.77 3.99
N SER A 35 -23.20 10.59 4.27
CA SER A 35 -23.21 11.97 3.79
C SER A 35 -22.11 12.80 4.43
N ARG A 36 -21.81 13.97 3.85
CA ARG A 36 -20.82 14.90 4.41
C ARG A 36 -21.10 15.25 5.87
N GLU A 37 -22.37 15.55 6.19
CA GLU A 37 -22.81 15.91 7.53
C GLU A 37 -22.69 14.74 8.51
N GLU A 38 -22.82 13.50 8.02
CA GLU A 38 -22.61 12.30 8.84
C GLU A 38 -21.13 12.06 9.10
N ILE A 39 -20.25 12.32 8.12
CA ILE A 39 -18.80 12.27 8.29
C ILE A 39 -18.36 13.32 9.33
N GLU A 40 -18.82 14.57 9.21
CA GLU A 40 -18.50 15.64 10.16
C GLU A 40 -18.96 15.28 11.59
N ARG A 41 -20.14 14.70 11.73
CA ARG A 41 -20.65 14.21 13.03
C ARG A 41 -19.80 13.05 13.58
N ALA A 42 -19.39 12.12 12.72
CA ALA A 42 -18.54 10.99 13.13
C ALA A 42 -17.15 11.46 13.58
N LEU A 43 -16.57 12.46 12.91
CA LEU A 43 -15.29 13.08 13.31
C LEU A 43 -15.36 13.72 14.70
N GLY A 44 -16.48 14.33 15.04
CA GLY A 44 -16.72 14.96 16.35
C GLY A 44 -16.95 13.96 17.48
N ARG A 45 -17.03 12.65 17.21
CA ARG A 45 -17.20 11.60 18.21
C ARG A 45 -15.85 11.09 18.66
N GLU A 46 -15.72 10.80 19.95
CA GLU A 46 -14.51 10.16 20.47
C GLU A 46 -14.56 8.63 20.43
N ASP A 47 -15.72 8.08 20.16
CA ASP A 47 -16.02 6.66 20.09
C ASP A 47 -16.21 6.19 18.63
N GLY A 48 -15.95 4.92 18.37
CA GLY A 48 -16.10 4.32 17.05
C GLY A 48 -14.93 4.60 16.11
N THR A 49 -15.05 4.09 14.89
CA THR A 49 -14.03 4.19 13.83
C THR A 49 -14.66 4.67 12.55
N LEU A 50 -14.15 5.78 12.03
CA LEU A 50 -14.50 6.31 10.71
C LEU A 50 -13.41 5.93 9.70
N TRP A 51 -13.79 5.36 8.56
CA TRP A 51 -12.91 5.23 7.40
C TRP A 51 -13.53 5.92 6.20
N VAL A 52 -12.79 6.84 5.60
CA VAL A 52 -13.16 7.51 4.36
C VAL A 52 -12.10 7.23 3.32
N ASP A 53 -12.51 6.74 2.17
CA ASP A 53 -11.66 6.41 1.07
C ASP A 53 -11.96 7.28 -0.14
N ILE A 54 -10.93 7.92 -0.69
CA ILE A 54 -11.03 8.95 -1.72
C ILE A 54 -10.18 8.57 -2.93
N ASP A 55 -10.85 8.35 -4.06
CA ASP A 55 -10.20 8.26 -5.36
C ASP A 55 -9.84 9.67 -5.86
N THR A 56 -8.57 9.89 -6.20
CA THR A 56 -8.06 11.20 -6.66
C THR A 56 -8.71 11.69 -7.94
N ARG A 57 -9.34 10.81 -8.73
CA ARG A 57 -10.14 11.19 -9.91
C ARG A 57 -11.41 11.97 -9.54
N ALA A 58 -11.89 11.80 -8.31
CA ALA A 58 -13.03 12.57 -7.76
C ALA A 58 -12.55 13.92 -7.23
N SER A 59 -12.13 14.82 -8.12
CA SER A 59 -11.50 16.11 -7.78
C SER A 59 -12.35 17.01 -6.88
N ASP A 60 -13.68 16.97 -7.03
CA ASP A 60 -14.65 17.68 -6.18
C ASP A 60 -14.65 17.12 -4.74
N LYS A 61 -14.30 15.86 -4.55
CA LYS A 61 -14.26 15.21 -3.24
C LYS A 61 -12.91 15.39 -2.53
N VAL A 62 -11.85 15.62 -3.27
CA VAL A 62 -10.52 15.96 -2.70
C VAL A 62 -10.59 17.23 -1.83
N ALA A 63 -11.47 18.17 -2.15
CA ALA A 63 -11.70 19.36 -1.33
C ALA A 63 -12.10 19.02 0.13
N MET A 64 -12.75 17.85 0.36
CA MET A 64 -13.13 17.37 1.69
C MET A 64 -11.92 17.21 2.62
N LEU A 65 -10.74 16.87 2.10
CA LEU A 65 -9.52 16.77 2.90
C LEU A 65 -9.15 18.08 3.62
N LYS A 66 -9.41 19.21 2.98
CA LYS A 66 -9.16 20.54 3.58
C LYS A 66 -10.37 21.06 4.35
N GLU A 67 -11.57 20.89 3.81
CA GLU A 67 -12.78 21.51 4.33
C GLU A 67 -13.37 20.79 5.55
N VAL A 68 -13.33 19.45 5.54
CA VAL A 68 -13.91 18.60 6.60
C VAL A 68 -12.84 18.14 7.59
N PHE A 69 -11.73 17.62 7.07
CA PHE A 69 -10.67 17.06 7.90
C PHE A 69 -9.64 18.10 8.35
N HIS A 70 -9.63 19.28 7.74
CA HIS A 70 -8.68 20.38 8.03
C HIS A 70 -7.21 19.95 7.94
N PHE A 71 -6.88 19.06 7.01
CA PHE A 71 -5.51 18.65 6.77
C PHE A 71 -4.68 19.82 6.19
N HIS A 72 -3.40 19.81 6.52
CA HIS A 72 -2.47 20.84 6.05
C HIS A 72 -2.43 20.86 4.51
N PRO A 73 -2.47 22.03 3.84
CA PRO A 73 -2.52 22.13 2.38
C PRO A 73 -1.40 21.36 1.66
N LEU A 74 -0.17 21.36 2.20
CA LEU A 74 0.95 20.62 1.63
C LEU A 74 0.77 19.11 1.79
N ALA A 75 0.23 18.64 2.93
CA ALA A 75 -0.07 17.22 3.12
C ALA A 75 -1.12 16.72 2.13
N VAL A 76 -2.14 17.55 1.82
CA VAL A 76 -3.15 17.23 0.80
C VAL A 76 -2.54 17.21 -0.59
N GLU A 77 -1.71 18.20 -0.95
CA GLU A 77 -1.02 18.24 -2.25
C GLU A 77 -0.19 16.98 -2.47
N GLU A 78 0.56 16.55 -1.46
CA GLU A 78 1.37 15.34 -1.53
C GLU A 78 0.53 14.06 -1.60
N ALA A 79 -0.56 13.99 -0.84
CA ALA A 79 -1.42 12.81 -0.83
C ALA A 79 -2.10 12.56 -2.19
N VAL A 80 -2.41 13.62 -2.95
CA VAL A 80 -3.06 13.49 -4.26
C VAL A 80 -2.08 13.40 -5.43
N ASN A 81 -0.79 13.70 -5.20
CA ASN A 81 0.21 13.67 -6.24
C ASN A 81 0.74 12.22 -6.43
N PRO A 82 0.52 11.58 -7.59
CA PRO A 82 0.97 10.21 -7.83
C PRO A 82 2.51 10.06 -7.88
N GLN A 83 3.25 11.17 -7.95
CA GLN A 83 4.71 11.19 -7.97
C GLN A 83 5.32 11.45 -6.57
N SER A 84 4.50 11.60 -5.54
CA SER A 84 4.99 11.82 -4.17
C SER A 84 5.85 10.65 -3.71
N ARG A 85 6.86 10.98 -2.92
CA ARG A 85 7.74 9.96 -2.35
C ARG A 85 7.07 9.29 -1.16
N VAL A 86 7.38 8.02 -0.97
CA VAL A 86 7.06 7.30 0.26
C VAL A 86 7.65 8.05 1.45
N LYS A 87 6.85 8.30 2.47
CA LYS A 87 7.25 9.01 3.69
C LYS A 87 6.25 8.83 4.83
N LEU A 88 6.71 9.15 6.02
CA LEU A 88 5.90 9.34 7.22
C LEU A 88 6.11 10.76 7.74
N GLU A 89 5.02 11.51 7.94
CA GLU A 89 5.02 12.83 8.56
C GLU A 89 4.01 12.89 9.69
N GLU A 90 4.45 13.43 10.83
CA GLU A 90 3.59 13.62 12.00
C GLU A 90 3.12 15.07 12.07
N PHE A 91 1.80 15.24 12.25
CA PHE A 91 1.13 16.50 12.49
C PHE A 91 0.43 16.45 13.88
N ASP A 92 0.05 17.58 14.41
CA ASP A 92 -0.54 17.65 15.78
C ASP A 92 -1.73 16.69 16.01
N ARG A 93 -2.55 16.43 14.99
CA ARG A 93 -3.80 15.64 15.11
C ARG A 93 -3.83 14.37 14.27
N TYR A 94 -2.87 14.17 13.39
CA TYR A 94 -2.83 13.03 12.47
C TYR A 94 -1.41 12.72 12.04
N VAL A 95 -1.25 11.52 11.52
CA VAL A 95 -0.05 11.09 10.81
C VAL A 95 -0.40 10.94 9.34
N LEU A 96 0.45 11.48 8.46
CA LEU A 96 0.43 11.19 7.02
C LEU A 96 1.47 10.09 6.75
N LEU A 97 1.01 8.95 6.26
CA LEU A 97 1.85 7.89 5.71
C LEU A 97 1.57 7.77 4.22
N ILE A 98 2.60 7.80 3.40
CA ILE A 98 2.52 7.48 1.96
C ILE A 98 3.34 6.22 1.73
N VAL A 99 2.72 5.16 1.25
CA VAL A 99 3.36 3.91 0.80
C VAL A 99 3.13 3.71 -0.69
N ARG A 100 3.81 2.75 -1.28
CA ARG A 100 3.65 2.42 -2.69
C ARG A 100 3.36 0.94 -2.86
N THR A 101 2.25 0.63 -3.51
CA THR A 101 1.96 -0.72 -3.95
C THR A 101 2.37 -0.94 -5.40
N VAL A 102 2.46 -2.19 -5.80
CA VAL A 102 2.92 -2.62 -7.12
C VAL A 102 2.00 -3.66 -7.72
N ALA A 103 1.93 -3.71 -9.05
CA ALA A 103 1.27 -4.77 -9.79
C ALA A 103 1.97 -4.97 -11.13
N PHE A 104 1.98 -6.20 -11.66
CA PHE A 104 2.41 -6.43 -13.03
C PHE A 104 1.46 -5.75 -14.01
N ARG A 105 2.02 -5.08 -15.03
CA ARG A 105 1.23 -4.51 -16.11
C ARG A 105 0.90 -5.60 -17.12
N GLU A 106 -0.37 -5.99 -17.19
CA GLU A 106 -0.83 -7.09 -18.07
C GLU A 106 -0.83 -6.74 -19.56
N ALA A 107 -0.81 -5.45 -19.92
CA ALA A 107 -1.02 -4.98 -21.28
C ALA A 107 0.30 -4.71 -22.06
N THR A 108 1.44 -5.21 -21.59
CA THR A 108 2.76 -4.99 -22.23
C THR A 108 3.42 -6.30 -22.63
N ASP A 109 4.28 -6.23 -23.66
CA ASP A 109 5.10 -7.38 -24.08
C ASP A 109 6.28 -7.65 -23.12
N ASP A 110 6.57 -6.72 -22.20
CA ASP A 110 7.61 -6.88 -21.18
C ASP A 110 7.02 -7.56 -19.93
N PRO A 111 7.36 -8.82 -19.66
CA PRO A 111 6.82 -9.54 -18.50
C PRO A 111 7.28 -8.98 -17.16
N TYR A 112 8.20 -8.03 -17.15
CA TYR A 112 8.75 -7.36 -15.98
C TYR A 112 8.30 -5.90 -15.83
N ASP A 113 7.35 -5.46 -16.66
CA ASP A 113 6.80 -4.10 -16.54
C ASP A 113 5.80 -4.01 -15.37
N LEU A 114 5.94 -2.95 -14.57
CA LEU A 114 5.16 -2.75 -13.35
C LEU A 114 4.41 -1.43 -13.37
N ASP A 115 3.18 -1.48 -12.91
CA ASP A 115 2.45 -0.32 -12.40
C ASP A 115 2.75 -0.12 -10.92
N THR A 116 2.89 1.13 -10.54
CA THR A 116 3.09 1.52 -9.14
C THR A 116 2.10 2.59 -8.74
N VAL A 117 1.42 2.39 -7.63
CA VAL A 117 0.38 3.31 -7.14
C VAL A 117 0.72 3.78 -5.73
N ASN A 118 0.65 5.10 -5.50
CA ASN A 118 0.75 5.65 -4.15
C ASN A 118 -0.57 5.45 -3.40
N LEU A 119 -0.44 5.00 -2.16
CA LEU A 119 -1.48 4.95 -1.15
C LEU A 119 -1.14 5.93 -0.05
N SER A 120 -1.96 6.94 0.14
CA SER A 120 -1.79 7.95 1.18
C SER A 120 -2.81 7.72 2.30
N PHE A 121 -2.32 7.74 3.53
CA PHE A 121 -3.10 7.49 4.74
C PHE A 121 -3.01 8.69 5.65
N PHE A 122 -4.15 9.26 6.03
CA PHE A 122 -4.25 10.20 7.13
C PHE A 122 -4.87 9.45 8.33
N LEU A 123 -4.04 9.12 9.28
CA LEU A 123 -4.45 8.43 10.50
C LEU A 123 -4.67 9.45 11.62
N GLY A 124 -5.89 9.56 12.11
CA GLY A 124 -6.24 10.32 13.29
C GLY A 124 -6.67 9.41 14.45
N LYS A 125 -7.12 10.01 15.55
CA LYS A 125 -7.49 9.29 16.77
C LYS A 125 -8.62 8.28 16.56
N ASN A 126 -9.67 8.68 15.79
CA ASN A 126 -10.89 7.90 15.55
C ASN A 126 -11.21 7.74 14.07
N TYR A 127 -10.31 8.13 13.19
CA TYR A 127 -10.52 8.04 11.75
C TYR A 127 -9.27 7.59 10.98
N LEU A 128 -9.54 6.99 9.84
CA LEU A 128 -8.60 6.76 8.75
C LEU A 128 -9.15 7.41 7.49
N VAL A 129 -8.34 8.18 6.78
CA VAL A 129 -8.65 8.61 5.41
C VAL A 129 -7.61 8.02 4.49
N THR A 130 -8.06 7.28 3.48
CA THR A 130 -7.22 6.77 2.39
C THR A 130 -7.42 7.62 1.15
N VAL A 131 -6.31 7.91 0.46
CA VAL A 131 -6.30 8.67 -0.81
C VAL A 131 -5.42 7.92 -1.79
N HIS A 132 -5.96 7.61 -2.95
CA HIS A 132 -5.25 6.82 -3.96
C HIS A 132 -5.73 7.12 -5.39
N GLY A 133 -4.93 6.75 -6.39
CA GLY A 133 -5.31 6.72 -7.78
C GLY A 133 -6.19 5.49 -8.12
N PRO A 134 -6.51 5.28 -9.39
CA PRO A 134 -7.17 4.05 -9.84
C PRO A 134 -6.30 2.82 -9.55
N ASP A 135 -6.93 1.64 -9.60
CA ASP A 135 -6.26 0.35 -9.55
C ASP A 135 -5.59 0.01 -8.21
N THR A 136 -6.30 0.25 -7.11
CA THR A 136 -5.77 0.05 -5.76
C THR A 136 -6.33 -1.19 -5.07
N ASN A 137 -5.89 -2.36 -5.52
CA ASN A 137 -6.29 -3.64 -4.96
C ASN A 137 -6.23 -3.74 -3.40
N PRO A 138 -5.20 -3.22 -2.69
CA PRO A 138 -5.15 -3.30 -1.23
C PRO A 138 -6.34 -2.64 -0.51
N VAL A 139 -6.82 -1.51 -1.02
CA VAL A 139 -7.97 -0.80 -0.46
C VAL A 139 -9.26 -1.57 -0.71
N ASP A 140 -9.49 -1.99 -1.95
CA ASP A 140 -10.69 -2.74 -2.34
C ASP A 140 -10.78 -4.08 -1.59
N SER A 141 -9.67 -4.82 -1.50
CA SER A 141 -9.60 -6.07 -0.75
C SER A 141 -9.87 -5.88 0.75
N THR A 142 -9.40 -4.76 1.33
CA THR A 142 -9.71 -4.45 2.74
C THR A 142 -11.17 -4.07 2.93
N ARG A 143 -11.80 -3.37 1.98
CA ARG A 143 -13.26 -3.13 2.02
C ARG A 143 -14.05 -4.44 1.98
N GLU A 144 -13.70 -5.35 1.08
CA GLU A 144 -14.33 -6.68 1.04
C GLU A 144 -14.10 -7.47 2.34
N LEU A 145 -12.89 -7.41 2.88
CA LEU A 145 -12.59 -8.04 4.16
C LEU A 145 -13.44 -7.46 5.29
N LEU A 146 -13.60 -6.14 5.33
CA LEU A 146 -14.42 -5.45 6.32
C LEU A 146 -15.91 -5.83 6.23
N GLN A 147 -16.43 -6.05 5.01
CA GLN A 147 -17.80 -6.55 4.82
C GLN A 147 -18.00 -7.97 5.38
N ARG A 148 -16.96 -8.81 5.30
CA ARG A 148 -16.99 -10.19 5.82
C ARG A 148 -16.69 -10.25 7.32
N LYS A 149 -15.89 -9.31 7.82
CA LYS A 149 -15.38 -9.23 9.20
C LYS A 149 -15.51 -7.80 9.74
N PRO A 150 -16.73 -7.34 10.08
CA PRO A 150 -16.96 -5.97 10.58
C PRO A 150 -16.18 -5.66 11.87
N GLU A 151 -15.83 -6.70 12.65
CA GLU A 151 -15.02 -6.58 13.85
C GLU A 151 -13.63 -5.98 13.59
N LEU A 152 -13.12 -5.99 12.36
CA LEU A 152 -11.85 -5.35 12.01
C LEU A 152 -11.87 -3.85 12.35
N ALA A 153 -12.99 -3.17 12.12
CA ALA A 153 -13.14 -1.75 12.43
C ALA A 153 -13.29 -1.46 13.92
N THR A 154 -13.66 -2.45 14.74
CA THR A 154 -13.78 -2.25 16.20
C THR A 154 -12.42 -2.09 16.89
N HIS A 155 -11.35 -2.52 16.22
CA HIS A 155 -9.97 -2.39 16.72
C HIS A 155 -9.34 -1.01 16.42
N GLY A 156 -10.12 -0.09 15.89
CA GLY A 156 -9.71 1.29 15.62
C GLY A 156 -9.05 1.53 14.24
N PRO A 157 -8.84 2.82 13.89
CA PRO A 157 -8.41 3.21 12.56
C PRO A 157 -6.98 2.75 12.22
N ALA A 158 -6.09 2.63 13.21
CA ALA A 158 -4.72 2.16 13.00
C ALA A 158 -4.68 0.68 12.58
N LYS A 159 -5.65 -0.14 13.02
CA LYS A 159 -5.75 -1.54 12.58
C LYS A 159 -6.26 -1.67 11.14
N LEU A 160 -7.15 -0.78 10.71
CA LEU A 160 -7.55 -0.68 9.30
C LEU A 160 -6.37 -0.26 8.42
N MET A 161 -5.61 0.76 8.84
CA MET A 161 -4.40 1.17 8.14
C MET A 161 -3.41 0.02 8.02
N HIS A 162 -3.16 -0.72 9.11
CA HIS A 162 -2.32 -1.90 9.09
C HIS A 162 -2.77 -2.91 8.02
N ALA A 163 -4.06 -3.26 7.97
CA ALA A 163 -4.57 -4.25 7.04
C ALA A 163 -4.37 -3.84 5.56
N ILE A 164 -4.45 -2.54 5.25
CA ILE A 164 -4.22 -2.04 3.89
C ILE A 164 -2.72 -2.02 3.56
N VAL A 165 -1.89 -1.56 4.50
CA VAL A 165 -0.42 -1.51 4.30
C VAL A 165 0.16 -2.91 4.17
N ASP A 166 -0.32 -3.88 4.94
CA ASP A 166 0.04 -5.30 4.87
C ASP A 166 -0.19 -5.85 3.45
N GLN A 167 -1.40 -5.67 2.92
CA GLN A 167 -1.73 -6.08 1.55
C GLN A 167 -0.91 -5.32 0.49
N ALA A 168 -0.59 -4.05 0.73
CA ALA A 168 0.24 -3.28 -0.19
C ALA A 168 1.67 -3.82 -0.27
N VAL A 169 2.22 -4.29 0.85
CA VAL A 169 3.54 -4.94 0.92
C VAL A 169 3.48 -6.37 0.39
N ASP A 170 2.41 -7.10 0.67
CA ASP A 170 2.21 -8.46 0.16
C ASP A 170 2.17 -8.53 -1.38
N ALA A 171 1.76 -7.44 -2.04
CA ALA A 171 1.77 -7.34 -3.50
C ALA A 171 3.19 -7.46 -4.11
N TYR A 172 4.24 -7.26 -3.34
CA TYR A 172 5.62 -7.43 -3.82
C TYR A 172 6.05 -8.90 -3.91
N PHE A 173 5.50 -9.81 -3.10
CA PHE A 173 5.95 -11.21 -3.06
C PHE A 173 5.82 -11.94 -4.40
N PRO A 174 4.72 -11.84 -5.16
CA PRO A 174 4.64 -12.48 -6.48
C PRO A 174 5.70 -11.96 -7.47
N ILE A 175 6.17 -10.72 -7.27
CA ILE A 175 7.23 -10.14 -8.10
C ILE A 175 8.58 -10.73 -7.68
N ILE A 176 8.82 -10.90 -6.39
CA ILE A 176 10.01 -11.55 -5.86
C ILE A 176 10.08 -13.00 -6.33
N ASP A 177 8.98 -13.76 -6.24
CA ASP A 177 8.92 -15.15 -6.71
C ASP A 177 9.32 -15.25 -8.21
N LYS A 178 8.82 -14.34 -9.03
CA LYS A 178 9.17 -14.29 -10.46
C LYS A 178 10.64 -13.91 -10.69
N LEU A 179 11.20 -13.06 -9.84
CA LEU A 179 12.62 -12.74 -9.90
C LEU A 179 13.48 -13.95 -9.47
N ASP A 180 13.07 -14.72 -8.47
CA ASP A 180 13.75 -15.96 -8.07
C ASP A 180 13.77 -16.96 -9.22
N GLU A 181 12.62 -17.21 -9.86
CA GLU A 181 12.53 -18.09 -11.04
C GLU A 181 13.47 -17.64 -12.17
N PHE A 182 13.56 -16.31 -12.40
CA PHE A 182 14.47 -15.76 -13.39
C PHE A 182 15.94 -16.00 -12.99
N MET A 183 16.32 -15.78 -11.73
CA MET A 183 17.71 -15.97 -11.27
C MET A 183 18.14 -17.42 -11.41
N ASP A 184 17.28 -18.37 -11.06
CA ASP A 184 17.54 -19.80 -11.22
C ASP A 184 17.76 -20.16 -12.70
N SER A 185 16.90 -19.64 -13.59
CA SER A 185 17.01 -19.86 -15.02
C SER A 185 18.27 -19.22 -15.64
N LEU A 186 18.71 -18.11 -15.09
CA LEU A 186 19.88 -17.37 -15.57
C LEU A 186 21.17 -18.16 -15.36
N GLU A 187 21.32 -18.86 -14.23
CA GLU A 187 22.48 -19.73 -13.97
C GLU A 187 22.61 -20.83 -15.03
N GLU A 188 21.48 -21.49 -15.37
CA GLU A 188 21.48 -22.52 -16.43
C GLU A 188 21.83 -21.93 -17.82
N ARG A 189 21.34 -20.73 -18.13
CA ARG A 189 21.55 -20.06 -19.43
C ARG A 189 22.98 -19.55 -19.61
N ILE A 190 23.68 -19.17 -18.55
CA ILE A 190 25.08 -18.74 -18.58
C ILE A 190 25.99 -19.89 -19.04
N TYR A 191 25.67 -21.13 -18.63
CA TYR A 191 26.42 -22.34 -19.05
C TYR A 191 26.04 -22.82 -20.44
N GLY A 192 24.97 -22.29 -21.05
CA GLY A 192 24.49 -22.61 -22.39
C GLY A 192 24.88 -21.58 -23.45
N ALA A 193 24.09 -21.50 -24.52
CA ALA A 193 24.25 -20.46 -25.53
C ALA A 193 23.56 -19.16 -25.08
N PHE A 194 24.35 -18.20 -24.62
CA PHE A 194 23.85 -16.86 -24.24
C PHE A 194 23.54 -16.05 -25.50
N ASP A 195 22.25 -15.82 -25.77
CA ASP A 195 21.79 -15.09 -26.94
C ASP A 195 21.39 -13.64 -26.64
N GLN A 196 21.02 -12.87 -27.69
CA GLN A 196 20.63 -11.46 -27.53
C GLN A 196 19.32 -11.30 -26.74
N ASP A 197 18.42 -12.27 -26.78
CA ASP A 197 17.15 -12.19 -26.07
C ASP A 197 17.36 -12.41 -24.56
N ALA A 198 18.24 -13.34 -24.19
CA ALA A 198 18.70 -13.49 -22.82
C ALA A 198 19.31 -12.20 -22.25
N LEU A 199 20.12 -11.51 -23.06
CA LEU A 199 20.71 -10.24 -22.63
C LEU A 199 19.67 -9.14 -22.42
N ARG A 200 18.66 -9.05 -23.28
CA ARG A 200 17.56 -8.08 -23.13
C ARG A 200 16.77 -8.34 -21.84
N GLU A 201 16.49 -9.60 -21.55
CA GLU A 201 15.78 -10.01 -20.34
C GLU A 201 16.58 -9.67 -19.08
N VAL A 202 17.89 -9.92 -19.05
CA VAL A 202 18.77 -9.51 -17.95
C VAL A 202 18.71 -8.00 -17.71
N PHE A 203 18.71 -7.19 -18.76
CA PHE A 203 18.58 -5.73 -18.61
C PHE A 203 17.20 -5.30 -18.12
N ALA A 204 16.12 -5.98 -18.53
CA ALA A 204 14.76 -5.71 -18.05
C ALA A 204 14.66 -6.02 -16.55
N VAL A 205 15.12 -7.19 -16.12
CA VAL A 205 15.14 -7.60 -14.72
C VAL A 205 16.03 -6.68 -13.87
N LYS A 206 17.22 -6.31 -14.36
CA LYS A 206 18.08 -5.35 -13.65
C LYS A 206 17.39 -4.02 -13.42
N ARG A 207 16.68 -3.50 -14.41
CA ARG A 207 15.90 -2.26 -14.30
C ARG A 207 14.77 -2.41 -13.30
N LEU A 208 14.07 -3.55 -13.30
CA LEU A 208 13.03 -3.87 -12.35
C LEU A 208 13.57 -3.88 -10.92
N VAL A 209 14.65 -4.62 -10.63
CA VAL A 209 15.30 -4.69 -9.31
C VAL A 209 15.68 -3.30 -8.81
N LEU A 210 16.28 -2.46 -9.66
CA LEU A 210 16.65 -1.09 -9.30
C LEU A 210 15.43 -0.21 -8.99
N THR A 211 14.33 -0.40 -9.71
CA THR A 211 13.07 0.32 -9.50
C THR A 211 12.43 -0.06 -8.19
N LEU A 212 12.31 -1.36 -7.91
CA LEU A 212 11.75 -1.88 -6.64
C LEU A 212 12.56 -1.38 -5.44
N ARG A 213 13.88 -1.46 -5.51
CA ARG A 213 14.75 -0.93 -4.42
C ARG A 213 14.53 0.55 -4.16
N ARG A 214 14.38 1.36 -5.21
CA ARG A 214 14.12 2.80 -5.07
C ARG A 214 12.79 3.08 -4.36
N HIS A 215 11.81 2.21 -4.51
CA HIS A 215 10.51 2.33 -3.84
C HIS A 215 10.57 1.81 -2.40
N LEU A 216 11.18 0.65 -2.19
CA LEU A 216 11.18 -0.04 -0.89
C LEU A 216 12.14 0.59 0.13
N ALA A 217 13.23 1.23 -0.29
CA ALA A 217 14.15 1.86 0.66
C ALA A 217 13.48 2.94 1.52
N PRO A 218 12.74 3.93 0.94
CA PRO A 218 11.99 4.89 1.77
C PRO A 218 10.85 4.25 2.56
N GLU A 219 10.24 3.15 2.05
CA GLU A 219 9.15 2.45 2.74
C GLU A 219 9.64 1.73 3.98
N ARG A 220 10.79 1.06 3.89
CA ARG A 220 11.51 0.51 5.04
C ARG A 220 11.79 1.58 6.10
N ASP A 221 12.28 2.76 5.67
CA ASP A 221 12.62 3.83 6.60
C ASP A 221 11.36 4.42 7.27
N ALA A 222 10.26 4.61 6.53
CA ALA A 222 8.98 5.07 7.05
C ALA A 222 8.38 4.07 8.06
N LEU A 223 8.37 2.78 7.74
CA LEU A 223 7.90 1.72 8.63
C LEU A 223 8.79 1.57 9.87
N SER A 224 10.11 1.72 9.72
CA SER A 224 11.03 1.73 10.86
C SER A 224 10.69 2.84 11.86
N VAL A 225 10.37 4.04 11.38
CA VAL A 225 9.92 5.15 12.24
C VAL A 225 8.60 4.80 12.92
N LEU A 226 7.63 4.29 12.16
CA LEU A 226 6.29 3.95 12.66
C LEU A 226 6.32 2.89 13.77
N THR A 227 7.26 1.93 13.68
CA THR A 227 7.37 0.82 14.63
C THR A 227 8.20 1.15 15.87
N ASN A 228 9.16 2.07 15.75
CA ASN A 228 10.15 2.31 16.81
C ASN A 228 9.93 3.62 17.59
N ARG A 229 9.14 4.56 17.06
CA ARG A 229 8.85 5.81 17.78
C ARG A 229 7.55 5.70 18.58
N PRO A 230 7.52 6.24 19.81
CA PRO A 230 6.27 6.40 20.54
C PRO A 230 5.29 7.24 19.71
N SER A 231 4.05 6.80 19.62
CA SER A 231 2.98 7.52 18.94
C SER A 231 1.74 7.58 19.82
N THR A 232 1.03 8.70 19.82
CA THR A 232 -0.26 8.84 20.49
C THR A 232 -1.41 8.22 19.69
N LEU A 233 -1.18 7.92 18.41
CA LEU A 233 -2.17 7.39 17.46
C LEU A 233 -2.03 5.88 17.24
N LEU A 234 -0.89 5.30 17.61
CA LEU A 234 -0.64 3.86 17.53
C LEU A 234 -0.39 3.29 18.92
N SER A 235 -1.27 2.40 19.36
CA SER A 235 -1.02 1.66 20.59
C SER A 235 0.22 0.76 20.46
N PRO A 236 0.89 0.42 21.58
CA PRO A 236 2.01 -0.55 21.54
C PRO A 236 1.62 -1.89 20.92
N GLU A 237 0.38 -2.34 21.13
CA GLU A 237 -0.14 -3.55 20.49
C GLU A 237 -0.22 -3.42 18.98
N THR A 238 -0.70 -2.29 18.47
CA THR A 238 -0.79 -2.03 17.03
C THR A 238 0.60 -1.90 16.40
N GLN A 239 1.57 -1.31 17.11
CA GLN A 239 2.96 -1.23 16.64
C GLN A 239 3.61 -2.60 16.41
N VAL A 240 3.24 -3.63 17.19
CA VAL A 240 3.73 -5.00 16.97
C VAL A 240 3.32 -5.53 15.60
N TYR A 241 2.08 -5.24 15.16
CA TYR A 241 1.63 -5.65 13.83
C TYR A 241 2.38 -4.93 12.70
N PHE A 242 2.64 -3.62 12.85
CA PHE A 242 3.47 -2.90 11.87
C PHE A 242 4.93 -3.37 11.84
N ARG A 243 5.43 -3.94 12.93
CA ARG A 243 6.76 -4.56 12.95
C ARG A 243 6.81 -5.80 12.06
N ASP A 244 5.76 -6.59 12.01
CA ASP A 244 5.65 -7.72 11.09
C ASP A 244 5.74 -7.27 9.61
N ILE A 245 5.01 -6.20 9.25
CA ILE A 245 5.12 -5.59 7.91
C ILE A 245 6.55 -5.09 7.64
N TYR A 246 7.18 -4.45 8.63
CA TYR A 246 8.56 -4.00 8.51
C TYR A 246 9.52 -5.15 8.23
N ASP A 247 9.35 -6.29 8.91
CA ASP A 247 10.15 -7.49 8.70
C ASP A 247 9.92 -8.10 7.30
N HIS A 248 8.69 -8.00 6.75
CA HIS A 248 8.39 -8.35 5.36
C HIS A 248 9.17 -7.46 4.38
N VAL A 249 9.13 -6.15 4.58
CA VAL A 249 9.87 -5.19 3.73
C VAL A 249 11.38 -5.44 3.80
N LEU A 250 11.93 -5.76 4.97
CA LEU A 250 13.34 -6.12 5.12
C LEU A 250 13.69 -7.36 4.27
N ARG A 251 12.90 -8.42 4.36
CA ARG A 251 13.14 -9.65 3.55
C ARG A 251 13.12 -9.35 2.05
N ILE A 252 12.11 -8.61 1.58
CA ILE A 252 12.02 -8.22 0.17
C ILE A 252 13.24 -7.40 -0.24
N TYR A 253 13.63 -6.44 0.60
CA TYR A 253 14.78 -5.58 0.33
C TYR A 253 16.10 -6.38 0.25
N ASP A 254 16.31 -7.33 1.15
CA ASP A 254 17.50 -8.19 1.18
C ASP A 254 17.57 -9.10 -0.07
N SER A 255 16.43 -9.65 -0.52
CA SER A 255 16.36 -10.39 -1.79
C SER A 255 16.77 -9.50 -2.97
N LEU A 256 16.26 -8.27 -3.05
CA LEU A 256 16.61 -7.34 -4.12
C LEU A 256 18.10 -6.93 -4.10
N GLU A 257 18.73 -6.84 -2.93
CA GLU A 257 20.19 -6.62 -2.83
C GLU A 257 20.94 -7.80 -3.41
N THR A 258 20.54 -9.02 -3.06
CA THR A 258 21.15 -10.26 -3.57
C THR A 258 21.01 -10.34 -5.10
N TYR A 259 19.83 -10.08 -5.67
CA TYR A 259 19.63 -10.08 -7.12
C TYR A 259 20.48 -9.02 -7.83
N ARG A 260 20.58 -7.82 -7.24
CA ARG A 260 21.44 -6.76 -7.78
C ARG A 260 22.91 -7.21 -7.88
N GLU A 261 23.42 -7.88 -6.84
CA GLU A 261 24.79 -8.37 -6.80
C GLU A 261 25.03 -9.49 -7.82
N LEU A 262 24.11 -10.45 -7.91
CA LEU A 262 24.16 -11.53 -8.90
C LEU A 262 24.15 -10.97 -10.34
N LEU A 263 23.20 -10.09 -10.65
CA LEU A 263 23.11 -9.43 -11.97
C LEU A 263 24.31 -8.52 -12.26
N GLY A 264 25.00 -8.00 -11.25
CA GLY A 264 26.22 -7.22 -11.39
C GLY A 264 27.44 -8.06 -11.71
N SER A 265 27.51 -9.29 -11.17
CA SER A 265 28.62 -10.22 -11.38
C SER A 265 28.54 -10.97 -12.72
N THR A 266 27.34 -11.03 -13.31
CA THR A 266 27.07 -11.75 -14.56
C THR A 266 27.44 -10.95 -15.82
N MET A 267 27.68 -9.65 -15.70
CA MET A 267 28.07 -8.75 -16.80
C MET A 267 29.55 -8.40 -16.75
#